data_dba7d9ad12641d3cfed21236ec8b2802
#
_entry.id   dba7d9ad12641d3cfed21236ec8b2802
#
_cell.length_a   1.000
_cell.length_b   1.000
_cell.length_c   1.000
_cell.angle_alpha   90.00
_cell.angle_beta   90.00
_cell.angle_gamma   90.00
#
_symmetry.space_group_name_H-M   'P 1'
#
loop_
_entity.id
_entity.type
_entity.pdbx_description
1 polymer ?
#
loop_
_entity_poly.entity_id
_entity_poly.type
_entity_poly.pdbx_seq_one_letter_code
_entity_poly.pdbx_strand_id
1 'polypeptide(L)'
;IETHSYKFRATMFKILLKRFVPPYKKSVVGVLFFSILSTVLSLFSFALIVPILEILFGISNPVEQAPVFEGFGGAFDYLKNYLYYYVTTLMHEYGKIQTLGFLAVGLIVMTFLKVITYYLSSVFMAYMQTGVVKDLRNNLLDKILTLPIGFFTEEKKGDIMSRVSVDVQDVEASIMGSLDMLIKNPIIILIYLLVLI
;
A
#
# COMPACT_ATOMS: atom_id res chain seq x y z
N ILE A 1 22.35 5.03 -25.95
CA ILE A 1 22.42 3.61 -25.50
C ILE A 1 21.53 3.39 -24.27
N GLU A 2 21.49 4.31 -23.31
CA GLU A 2 20.68 4.17 -22.08
C GLU A 2 19.17 4.12 -22.30
N THR A 3 18.62 4.96 -23.18
CA THR A 3 17.17 5.03 -23.45
C THR A 3 16.59 3.74 -24.05
N HIS A 4 17.37 2.97 -24.77
CA HIS A 4 16.96 1.70 -25.34
C HIS A 4 16.88 0.60 -24.27
N SER A 5 17.76 0.64 -23.26
CA SER A 5 17.81 -0.29 -22.12
C SER A 5 16.56 -0.12 -21.22
N TYR A 6 16.13 1.10 -20.94
CA TYR A 6 14.93 1.35 -20.12
C TYR A 6 13.64 0.91 -20.82
N LYS A 7 13.50 1.17 -22.13
CA LYS A 7 12.35 0.69 -22.92
C LYS A 7 12.26 -0.82 -22.95
N PHE A 8 13.40 -1.50 -23.11
CA PHE A 8 13.46 -2.96 -23.11
C PHE A 8 13.06 -3.55 -21.75
N ARG A 9 13.60 -3.00 -20.65
CA ARG A 9 13.25 -3.39 -19.28
C ARG A 9 11.76 -3.18 -18.97
N ALA A 10 11.21 -2.03 -19.36
CA ALA A 10 9.78 -1.73 -19.15
C ALA A 10 8.86 -2.66 -19.95
N THR A 11 9.24 -3.05 -21.17
CA THR A 11 8.47 -3.97 -22.02
C THR A 11 8.51 -5.39 -21.48
N MET A 12 9.71 -5.87 -21.09
CA MET A 12 9.88 -7.17 -20.46
C MET A 12 9.10 -7.27 -19.16
N PHE A 13 9.14 -6.22 -18.35
CA PHE A 13 8.41 -6.15 -17.10
C PHE A 13 6.88 -6.19 -17.30
N LYS A 14 6.32 -5.48 -18.29
CA LYS A 14 4.90 -5.56 -18.66
C LYS A 14 4.48 -6.98 -19.09
N ILE A 15 5.35 -7.67 -19.83
CA ILE A 15 5.10 -9.05 -20.28
C ILE A 15 5.08 -9.99 -19.06
N LEU A 16 6.04 -9.84 -18.15
CA LEU A 16 6.11 -10.64 -16.92
C LEU A 16 4.88 -10.44 -16.04
N LEU A 17 4.48 -9.18 -15.82
CA LEU A 17 3.27 -8.85 -15.07
C LEU A 17 2.02 -9.46 -15.71
N LYS A 18 1.84 -9.31 -17.02
CA LYS A 18 0.68 -9.84 -17.73
C LYS A 18 0.60 -11.36 -17.72
N ARG A 19 1.73 -12.05 -17.63
CA ARG A 19 1.80 -13.51 -17.67
C ARG A 19 1.70 -14.16 -16.28
N PHE A 20 2.35 -13.58 -15.26
CA PHE A 20 2.51 -14.20 -13.93
C PHE A 20 1.59 -13.65 -12.85
N VAL A 21 1.05 -12.44 -13.00
CA VAL A 21 0.13 -11.86 -12.00
C VAL A 21 -1.31 -12.40 -12.08
N PRO A 22 -1.86 -12.78 -13.25
CA PRO A 22 -3.24 -13.24 -13.36
C PRO A 22 -3.64 -14.41 -12.43
N PRO A 23 -2.79 -15.40 -12.12
CA PRO A 23 -3.14 -16.45 -11.18
C PRO A 23 -3.40 -15.93 -9.75
N TYR A 24 -2.80 -14.79 -9.39
CA TYR A 24 -2.84 -14.19 -8.05
C TYR A 24 -3.86 -13.06 -7.89
N LYS A 25 -4.92 -13.02 -8.71
CA LYS A 25 -5.96 -11.97 -8.68
C LYS A 25 -6.57 -11.76 -7.30
N LYS A 26 -6.78 -12.83 -6.52
CA LYS A 26 -7.32 -12.74 -5.16
C LYS A 26 -6.38 -11.97 -4.23
N SER A 27 -5.07 -12.20 -4.35
CA SER A 27 -4.07 -11.47 -3.56
C SER A 27 -3.97 -10.00 -4.00
N VAL A 28 -4.06 -9.72 -5.30
CA VAL A 28 -4.11 -8.34 -5.81
C VAL A 28 -5.32 -7.60 -5.22
N VAL A 29 -6.51 -8.20 -5.27
CA VAL A 29 -7.72 -7.59 -4.67
C VAL A 29 -7.54 -7.37 -3.16
N GLY A 30 -6.94 -8.34 -2.45
CA GLY A 30 -6.61 -8.18 -1.03
C GLY A 30 -5.67 -7.01 -0.76
N VAL A 31 -4.57 -6.91 -1.53
CA VAL A 31 -3.63 -5.77 -1.43
C VAL A 31 -4.35 -4.45 -1.66
N LEU A 32 -5.17 -4.34 -2.72
CA LEU A 32 -5.91 -3.13 -3.05
C LEU A 32 -6.86 -2.74 -1.93
N PHE A 33 -7.68 -3.65 -1.47
CA PHE A 33 -8.66 -3.42 -0.40
C PHE A 33 -8.00 -2.94 0.90
N PHE A 34 -6.99 -3.69 1.38
CA PHE A 34 -6.32 -3.34 2.62
C PHE A 34 -5.43 -2.09 2.49
N SER A 35 -4.87 -1.81 1.32
CA SER A 35 -4.13 -0.56 1.08
C SER A 35 -5.04 0.66 1.11
N ILE A 36 -6.20 0.59 0.46
CA ILE A 36 -7.22 1.66 0.48
C ILE A 36 -7.68 1.89 1.93
N LEU A 37 -8.05 0.83 2.63
CA LEU A 37 -8.51 0.92 4.01
C LEU A 37 -7.46 1.52 4.94
N SER A 38 -6.20 1.08 4.82
CA SER A 38 -5.08 1.64 5.60
C SER A 38 -4.84 3.11 5.31
N THR A 39 -4.96 3.53 4.04
CA THR A 39 -4.79 4.94 3.63
C THR A 39 -5.91 5.80 4.19
N VAL A 40 -7.16 5.33 4.13
CA VAL A 40 -8.31 6.02 4.74
C VAL A 40 -8.13 6.17 6.24
N LEU A 41 -7.75 5.11 6.96
CA LEU A 41 -7.45 5.18 8.40
C LEU A 41 -6.30 6.14 8.71
N SER A 42 -5.31 6.24 7.80
CA SER A 42 -4.23 7.22 7.93
C SER A 42 -4.74 8.66 7.88
N LEU A 43 -5.64 8.96 6.95
CA LEU A 43 -6.27 10.28 6.84
C LEU A 43 -7.06 10.64 8.10
N PHE A 44 -7.84 9.71 8.63
CA PHE A 44 -8.55 9.90 9.91
C PHE A 44 -7.60 10.15 11.08
N SER A 45 -6.50 9.41 11.15
CA SER A 45 -5.48 9.62 12.18
C SER A 45 -4.88 11.02 12.10
N PHE A 46 -4.60 11.54 10.89
CA PHE A 46 -4.15 12.92 10.70
C PHE A 46 -5.23 13.94 11.06
N ALA A 47 -6.48 13.69 10.68
CA ALA A 47 -7.60 14.58 11.00
C ALA A 47 -7.80 14.76 12.52
N LEU A 48 -7.54 13.71 13.32
CA LEU A 48 -7.62 13.77 14.78
C LEU A 48 -6.49 14.58 15.44
N ILE A 49 -5.33 14.70 14.79
CA ILE A 49 -4.20 15.47 15.35
C ILE A 49 -4.55 16.97 15.43
N VAL A 50 -5.26 17.49 14.43
CA VAL A 50 -5.57 18.94 14.37
C VAL A 50 -6.39 19.41 15.58
N PRO A 51 -7.55 18.80 15.93
CA PRO A 51 -8.29 19.24 17.12
C PRO A 51 -7.54 19.02 18.44
N ILE A 52 -6.66 18.01 18.52
CA ILE A 52 -5.80 17.81 19.70
C ILE A 52 -4.87 19.02 19.88
N LEU A 53 -4.22 19.47 18.80
CA LEU A 53 -3.34 20.63 18.84
C LEU A 53 -4.11 21.92 19.14
N GLU A 54 -5.28 22.13 18.56
CA GLU A 54 -6.12 23.30 18.80
C GLU A 54 -6.55 23.40 20.27
N ILE A 55 -6.95 22.29 20.89
CA ILE A 55 -7.29 22.28 22.32
C ILE A 55 -6.05 22.56 23.18
N LEU A 56 -4.90 21.97 22.82
CA LEU A 56 -3.65 22.11 23.58
C LEU A 56 -3.15 23.56 23.57
N PHE A 57 -3.21 24.22 22.40
CA PHE A 57 -2.77 25.61 22.23
C PHE A 57 -3.85 26.64 22.57
N GLY A 58 -5.07 26.21 22.90
CA GLY A 58 -6.18 27.10 23.24
C GLY A 58 -6.71 27.90 22.07
N ILE A 59 -6.50 27.47 20.83
CA ILE A 59 -6.91 28.13 19.57
C ILE A 59 -8.27 27.61 19.09
N SER A 60 -8.94 26.75 19.87
CA SER A 60 -10.18 26.09 19.47
C SER A 60 -11.29 27.08 19.14
N ASN A 61 -11.72 27.11 17.88
CA ASN A 61 -12.95 27.76 17.44
C ASN A 61 -14.10 26.76 17.63
N PRO A 62 -15.01 26.99 18.58
CA PRO A 62 -16.13 26.10 18.82
C PRO A 62 -17.06 26.08 17.60
N VAL A 63 -17.28 24.91 17.01
CA VAL A 63 -18.29 24.70 15.96
C VAL A 63 -19.60 24.31 16.66
N GLU A 64 -20.52 25.26 16.81
CA GLU A 64 -21.79 25.06 17.52
C GLU A 64 -22.89 24.44 16.64
N GLN A 65 -22.72 24.43 15.32
CA GLN A 65 -23.75 23.92 14.40
C GLN A 65 -23.34 22.59 13.79
N ALA A 66 -24.29 21.64 13.80
CA ALA A 66 -24.09 20.36 13.12
C ALA A 66 -23.92 20.57 11.60
N PRO A 67 -22.89 20.03 10.97
CA PRO A 67 -22.65 20.20 9.53
C PRO A 67 -23.75 19.54 8.70
N VAL A 68 -24.19 20.21 7.64
CA VAL A 68 -25.16 19.69 6.68
C VAL A 68 -24.41 19.03 5.52
N PHE A 69 -24.86 17.84 5.10
CA PHE A 69 -24.23 17.11 3.99
C PHE A 69 -24.62 17.74 2.65
N GLU A 70 -23.69 18.39 1.97
CA GLU A 70 -23.88 19.05 0.67
C GLU A 70 -23.47 18.21 -0.55
N GLY A 71 -23.38 16.89 -0.40
CA GLY A 71 -23.07 15.98 -1.50
C GLY A 71 -21.64 15.41 -1.50
N PHE A 72 -21.33 14.56 -2.49
CA PHE A 72 -20.05 13.81 -2.52
C PHE A 72 -18.80 14.68 -2.66
N GLY A 73 -18.89 15.89 -3.25
CA GLY A 73 -17.77 16.83 -3.37
C GLY A 73 -17.33 17.46 -2.04
N GLY A 74 -18.20 17.45 -1.02
CA GLY A 74 -17.92 17.97 0.33
C GLY A 74 -17.80 16.89 1.40
N ALA A 75 -17.67 15.61 1.04
CA ALA A 75 -17.68 14.51 2.00
C ALA A 75 -16.53 14.59 3.01
N PHE A 76 -15.37 15.06 2.60
CA PHE A 76 -14.22 15.25 3.50
C PHE A 76 -14.42 16.44 4.45
N ASP A 77 -14.94 17.56 3.94
CA ASP A 77 -15.27 18.73 4.75
C ASP A 77 -16.42 18.45 5.72
N TYR A 78 -17.41 17.70 5.28
CA TYR A 78 -18.48 17.22 6.17
C TYR A 78 -17.92 16.38 7.32
N LEU A 79 -17.04 15.44 7.02
CA LEU A 79 -16.41 14.55 8.00
C LEU A 79 -15.54 15.33 8.98
N LYS A 80 -14.75 16.27 8.47
CA LYS A 80 -13.92 17.18 9.26
C LYS A 80 -14.79 18.02 10.21
N ASN A 81 -15.82 18.68 9.68
CA ASN A 81 -16.73 19.51 10.47
C ASN A 81 -17.52 18.69 11.50
N TYR A 82 -17.89 17.46 11.17
CA TYR A 82 -18.53 16.53 12.10
C TYR A 82 -17.60 16.12 13.25
N LEU A 83 -16.33 15.89 12.97
CA LEU A 83 -15.32 15.63 13.99
C LEU A 83 -15.15 16.85 14.92
N TYR A 84 -15.08 18.06 14.36
CA TYR A 84 -15.00 19.30 15.15
C TYR A 84 -16.23 19.50 16.02
N TYR A 85 -17.43 19.30 15.50
CA TYR A 85 -18.68 19.36 16.25
C TYR A 85 -18.68 18.37 17.43
N TYR A 86 -18.28 17.12 17.16
CA TYR A 86 -18.21 16.08 18.19
C TYR A 86 -17.19 16.42 19.28
N VAL A 87 -16.02 16.92 18.91
CA VAL A 87 -14.98 17.38 19.84
C VAL A 87 -15.48 18.55 20.69
N THR A 88 -16.18 19.52 20.09
CA THR A 88 -16.75 20.67 20.82
C THR A 88 -17.81 20.21 21.84
N THR A 89 -18.67 19.28 21.47
CA THR A 89 -19.67 18.69 22.36
C THR A 89 -19.02 17.98 23.54
N LEU A 90 -17.98 17.17 23.29
CA LEU A 90 -17.21 16.50 24.35
C LEU A 90 -16.52 17.50 25.29
N MET A 91 -16.02 18.61 24.75
CA MET A 91 -15.42 19.67 25.59
C MET A 91 -16.42 20.34 26.51
N HIS A 92 -17.66 20.53 26.06
CA HIS A 92 -18.74 21.10 26.88
C HIS A 92 -19.21 20.15 27.98
N GLU A 93 -19.31 18.83 27.68
CA GLU A 93 -19.78 17.83 28.64
C GLU A 93 -18.72 17.42 29.68
N TYR A 94 -17.50 17.16 29.25
CA TYR A 94 -16.46 16.52 30.08
C TYR A 94 -15.28 17.44 30.40
N GLY A 95 -15.21 18.61 29.77
CA GLY A 95 -14.09 19.54 29.95
C GLY A 95 -12.86 19.20 29.12
N LYS A 96 -11.93 20.16 29.00
CA LYS A 96 -10.77 20.11 28.09
C LYS A 96 -9.85 18.92 28.34
N ILE A 97 -9.53 18.60 29.59
CA ILE A 97 -8.55 17.56 29.94
C ILE A 97 -9.08 16.16 29.61
N GLN A 98 -10.34 15.89 29.91
CA GLN A 98 -10.95 14.58 29.65
C GLN A 98 -11.16 14.39 28.13
N THR A 99 -11.55 15.43 27.40
CA THR A 99 -11.67 15.39 25.94
C THR A 99 -10.33 15.09 25.27
N LEU A 100 -9.23 15.69 25.73
CA LEU A 100 -7.89 15.33 25.26
C LEU A 100 -7.55 13.87 25.50
N GLY A 101 -7.94 13.32 26.66
CA GLY A 101 -7.77 11.89 26.97
C GLY A 101 -8.54 10.99 26.01
N PHE A 102 -9.82 11.31 25.72
CA PHE A 102 -10.62 10.53 24.74
C PHE A 102 -10.04 10.62 23.32
N LEU A 103 -9.60 11.79 22.89
CA LEU A 103 -8.97 11.95 21.57
C LEU A 103 -7.63 11.21 21.47
N ALA A 104 -6.83 11.22 22.53
CA ALA A 104 -5.57 10.46 22.57
C ALA A 104 -5.81 8.96 22.46
N VAL A 105 -6.78 8.42 23.20
CA VAL A 105 -7.17 7.01 23.10
C VAL A 105 -7.70 6.70 21.68
N GLY A 106 -8.55 7.55 21.11
CA GLY A 106 -9.04 7.42 19.75
C GLY A 106 -7.91 7.37 18.72
N LEU A 107 -6.91 8.25 18.85
CA LEU A 107 -5.75 8.28 17.98
C LEU A 107 -4.91 6.99 18.09
N ILE A 108 -4.73 6.47 19.31
CA ILE A 108 -4.02 5.19 19.54
C ILE A 108 -4.77 4.04 18.85
N VAL A 109 -6.09 3.94 19.03
CA VAL A 109 -6.92 2.89 18.41
C VAL A 109 -6.87 2.99 16.89
N MET A 110 -7.02 4.19 16.31
CA MET A 110 -6.96 4.41 14.87
C MET A 110 -5.59 4.06 14.29
N THR A 111 -4.50 4.42 15.00
CA THR A 111 -3.14 4.06 14.58
C THR A 111 -2.92 2.55 14.63
N PHE A 112 -3.42 1.88 15.65
CA PHE A 112 -3.34 0.43 15.78
C PHE A 112 -4.07 -0.29 14.64
N LEU A 113 -5.32 0.12 14.34
CA LEU A 113 -6.09 -0.41 13.22
C LEU A 113 -5.41 -0.18 11.88
N LYS A 114 -4.84 1.02 11.66
CA LYS A 114 -4.05 1.36 10.46
C LYS A 114 -2.87 0.41 10.29
N VAL A 115 -2.10 0.17 11.35
CA VAL A 115 -0.91 -0.70 11.31
C VAL A 115 -1.30 -2.14 11.00
N ILE A 116 -2.36 -2.67 11.64
CA ILE A 116 -2.87 -4.01 11.35
C ILE A 116 -3.28 -4.12 9.88
N THR A 117 -4.06 -3.17 9.39
CA THR A 117 -4.56 -3.17 8.00
C THR A 117 -3.42 -3.08 7.00
N TYR A 118 -2.42 -2.24 7.27
CA TYR A 118 -1.21 -2.14 6.45
C TYR A 118 -0.42 -3.45 6.44
N TYR A 119 -0.28 -4.09 7.61
CA TYR A 119 0.38 -5.39 7.73
C TYR A 119 -0.33 -6.46 6.90
N LEU A 120 -1.67 -6.55 6.98
CA LEU A 120 -2.45 -7.47 6.15
C LEU A 120 -2.22 -7.22 4.65
N SER A 121 -2.22 -5.97 4.20
CA SER A 121 -1.87 -5.63 2.82
C SER A 121 -0.49 -6.16 2.43
N SER A 122 0.50 -6.03 3.32
CA SER A 122 1.86 -6.50 3.08
C SER A 122 1.96 -8.02 3.03
N VAL A 123 1.17 -8.74 3.83
CA VAL A 123 1.09 -10.21 3.79
C VAL A 123 0.54 -10.69 2.44
N PHE A 124 -0.57 -10.09 1.95
CA PHE A 124 -1.11 -10.43 0.63
C PHE A 124 -0.12 -10.12 -0.50
N MET A 125 0.62 -9.02 -0.38
CA MET A 125 1.66 -8.66 -1.35
C MET A 125 2.80 -9.68 -1.34
N ALA A 126 3.32 -10.04 -0.17
CA ALA A 126 4.39 -11.03 -0.03
C ALA A 126 3.98 -12.40 -0.59
N TYR A 127 2.72 -12.82 -0.34
CA TYR A 127 2.20 -14.07 -0.91
C TYR A 127 2.19 -14.04 -2.44
N MET A 128 1.76 -12.93 -3.04
CA MET A 128 1.76 -12.76 -4.49
C MET A 128 3.19 -12.74 -5.05
N GLN A 129 4.09 -11.99 -4.44
CA GLN A 129 5.49 -11.88 -4.87
C GLN A 129 6.19 -13.24 -4.85
N THR A 130 6.07 -13.97 -3.74
CA THR A 130 6.66 -15.32 -3.60
C THR A 130 6.06 -16.30 -4.61
N GLY A 131 4.75 -16.22 -4.86
CA GLY A 131 4.08 -17.04 -5.87
C GLY A 131 4.60 -16.79 -7.29
N VAL A 132 4.73 -15.54 -7.69
CA VAL A 132 5.28 -15.15 -9.00
C VAL A 132 6.72 -15.66 -9.18
N VAL A 133 7.55 -15.53 -8.15
CA VAL A 133 8.94 -16.01 -8.18
C VAL A 133 8.98 -17.53 -8.28
N LYS A 134 8.15 -18.23 -7.52
CA LYS A 134 8.01 -19.70 -7.61
C LYS A 134 7.66 -20.14 -9.03
N ASP A 135 6.65 -19.51 -9.65
CA ASP A 135 6.23 -19.86 -11.01
C ASP A 135 7.33 -19.57 -12.04
N LEU A 136 8.08 -18.46 -11.84
CA LEU A 136 9.25 -18.16 -12.68
C LEU A 136 10.31 -19.24 -12.58
N ARG A 137 10.67 -19.66 -11.36
CA ARG A 137 11.67 -20.71 -11.11
C ARG A 137 11.23 -22.06 -11.71
N ASN A 138 9.97 -22.44 -11.55
CA ASN A 138 9.42 -23.66 -12.13
C ASN A 138 9.48 -23.63 -13.66
N ASN A 139 9.08 -22.52 -14.31
CA ASN A 139 9.17 -22.40 -15.75
C ASN A 139 10.63 -22.47 -16.28
N LEU A 140 11.58 -21.93 -15.53
CA LEU A 140 13.00 -22.05 -15.87
C LEU A 140 13.49 -23.50 -15.76
N LEU A 141 13.13 -24.17 -14.67
CA LEU A 141 13.49 -25.58 -14.46
C LEU A 141 12.91 -26.46 -15.55
N ASP A 142 11.62 -26.32 -15.86
CA ASP A 142 10.96 -27.05 -16.94
C ASP A 142 11.69 -26.83 -18.28
N LYS A 143 12.11 -25.60 -18.57
CA LYS A 143 12.85 -25.29 -19.78
C LYS A 143 14.23 -25.96 -19.81
N ILE A 144 14.94 -25.98 -18.69
CA ILE A 144 16.23 -26.62 -18.56
C ILE A 144 16.10 -28.16 -18.79
N LEU A 145 15.06 -28.76 -18.21
CA LEU A 145 14.81 -30.19 -18.34
C LEU A 145 14.44 -30.64 -19.78
N THR A 146 13.96 -29.72 -20.62
CA THR A 146 13.68 -29.99 -22.05
C THR A 146 14.92 -29.95 -22.94
N LEU A 147 16.08 -29.50 -22.43
CA LEU A 147 17.31 -29.42 -23.20
C LEU A 147 17.94 -30.82 -23.36
N PRO A 148 18.52 -31.15 -24.55
CA PRO A 148 19.18 -32.41 -24.77
C PRO A 148 20.42 -32.55 -23.88
N ILE A 149 20.73 -33.79 -23.42
CA ILE A 149 21.85 -34.08 -22.51
C ILE A 149 23.19 -33.56 -23.07
N GLY A 150 23.39 -33.60 -24.39
CA GLY A 150 24.58 -33.05 -25.03
C GLY A 150 24.79 -31.56 -24.91
N PHE A 151 23.77 -30.80 -24.42
CA PHE A 151 23.88 -29.37 -24.12
C PHE A 151 24.65 -29.12 -22.81
N PHE A 152 24.68 -30.09 -21.90
CA PHE A 152 25.29 -29.96 -20.58
C PHE A 152 26.79 -30.40 -20.62
N THR A 153 27.64 -29.60 -21.26
CA THR A 153 29.10 -29.73 -21.11
C THR A 153 29.53 -29.17 -19.76
N GLU A 154 30.70 -29.58 -19.25
CA GLU A 154 31.22 -29.12 -17.95
C GLU A 154 31.31 -27.58 -17.86
N GLU A 155 31.73 -26.92 -18.95
CA GLU A 155 31.81 -25.46 -19.05
C GLU A 155 30.45 -24.80 -19.02
N LYS A 156 29.44 -25.34 -19.74
CA LYS A 156 28.07 -24.80 -19.77
C LYS A 156 27.30 -25.09 -18.49
N LYS A 157 27.60 -26.17 -17.78
CA LYS A 157 26.98 -26.51 -16.51
C LYS A 157 27.23 -25.42 -15.44
N GLY A 158 28.45 -24.92 -15.35
CA GLY A 158 28.79 -23.82 -14.44
C GLY A 158 28.07 -22.53 -14.79
N ASP A 159 28.00 -22.14 -16.08
CA ASP A 159 27.30 -20.95 -16.55
C ASP A 159 25.78 -21.05 -16.30
N ILE A 160 25.17 -22.21 -16.57
CA ILE A 160 23.74 -22.44 -16.29
C ILE A 160 23.44 -22.31 -14.80
N MET A 161 24.28 -22.94 -13.95
CA MET A 161 24.11 -22.86 -12.50
C MET A 161 24.24 -21.43 -11.99
N SER A 162 25.21 -20.66 -12.47
CA SER A 162 25.38 -19.25 -12.12
C SER A 162 24.15 -18.43 -12.54
N ARG A 163 23.69 -18.58 -13.76
CA ARG A 163 22.49 -17.84 -14.28
C ARG A 163 21.23 -18.20 -13.52
N VAL A 164 21.00 -19.47 -13.23
CA VAL A 164 19.81 -19.92 -12.48
C VAL A 164 19.85 -19.42 -11.02
N SER A 165 21.04 -19.26 -10.44
CA SER A 165 21.17 -18.82 -9.05
C SER A 165 21.23 -17.29 -8.93
N VAL A 166 22.06 -16.60 -9.71
CA VAL A 166 22.34 -15.16 -9.58
C VAL A 166 21.34 -14.34 -10.38
N ASP A 167 21.16 -14.60 -11.66
CA ASP A 167 20.27 -13.81 -12.52
C ASP A 167 18.81 -13.92 -12.07
N VAL A 168 18.40 -15.08 -11.54
CA VAL A 168 17.05 -15.26 -10.98
C VAL A 168 16.85 -14.43 -9.70
N GLN A 169 17.86 -14.30 -8.85
CA GLN A 169 17.78 -13.44 -7.66
C GLN A 169 17.62 -11.97 -8.05
N ASP A 170 18.33 -11.50 -9.06
CA ASP A 170 18.21 -10.11 -9.55
C ASP A 170 16.83 -9.83 -10.15
N VAL A 171 16.28 -10.80 -10.89
CA VAL A 171 14.91 -10.73 -11.41
C VAL A 171 13.89 -10.74 -10.27
N GLU A 172 14.09 -11.59 -9.26
CA GLU A 172 13.25 -11.67 -8.05
C GLU A 172 13.20 -10.32 -7.32
N ALA A 173 14.37 -9.72 -7.03
CA ALA A 173 14.47 -8.42 -6.38
C ALA A 173 13.77 -7.31 -7.21
N SER A 174 13.95 -7.36 -8.53
CA SER A 174 13.30 -6.42 -9.46
C SER A 174 11.77 -6.58 -9.49
N ILE A 175 11.26 -7.79 -9.47
CA ILE A 175 9.82 -8.08 -9.43
C ILE A 175 9.23 -7.61 -8.10
N MET A 176 9.87 -7.94 -6.98
CA MET A 176 9.39 -7.56 -5.65
C MET A 176 9.26 -6.03 -5.52
N GLY A 177 10.31 -5.28 -5.82
CA GLY A 177 10.29 -3.82 -5.75
C GLY A 177 9.29 -3.18 -6.72
N SER A 178 9.20 -3.72 -7.93
CA SER A 178 8.32 -3.15 -8.97
C SER A 178 6.84 -3.41 -8.70
N LEU A 179 6.46 -4.54 -8.12
CA LEU A 179 5.07 -4.84 -7.76
C LEU A 179 4.56 -3.90 -6.67
N ASP A 180 5.37 -3.61 -5.65
CA ASP A 180 5.03 -2.61 -4.63
C ASP A 180 4.82 -1.22 -5.25
N MET A 181 5.74 -0.77 -6.11
CA MET A 181 5.65 0.53 -6.77
C MET A 181 4.44 0.67 -7.68
N LEU A 182 4.07 -0.39 -8.41
CA LEU A 182 3.00 -0.32 -9.41
C LEU A 182 1.61 -0.57 -8.86
N ILE A 183 1.49 -1.29 -7.74
CA ILE A 183 0.19 -1.64 -7.17
C ILE A 183 -0.15 -0.74 -6.00
N LYS A 184 0.72 -0.60 -4.99
CA LYS A 184 0.45 0.18 -3.78
C LYS A 184 0.57 1.69 -4.00
N ASN A 185 1.69 2.16 -4.55
CA ASN A 185 1.99 3.59 -4.59
C ASN A 185 0.99 4.42 -5.42
N PRO A 186 0.52 3.98 -6.61
CA PRO A 186 -0.45 4.76 -7.38
C PRO A 186 -1.77 4.96 -6.64
N ILE A 187 -2.21 3.95 -5.88
CA ILE A 187 -3.45 4.02 -5.12
C ILE A 187 -3.34 5.02 -3.99
N ILE A 188 -2.23 4.96 -3.25
CA ILE A 188 -1.95 5.87 -2.15
C ILE A 188 -1.90 7.32 -2.67
N ILE A 189 -1.17 7.56 -3.77
CA ILE A 189 -1.07 8.88 -4.40
C ILE A 189 -2.44 9.38 -4.86
N LEU A 190 -3.24 8.51 -5.51
CA LEU A 190 -4.56 8.86 -6.01
C LEU A 190 -5.51 9.25 -4.88
N ILE A 191 -5.51 8.51 -3.77
CA ILE A 191 -6.34 8.81 -2.60
C ILE A 191 -5.93 10.14 -1.97
N TYR A 192 -4.62 10.38 -1.77
CA TYR A 192 -4.15 11.65 -1.22
C TYR A 192 -4.47 12.83 -2.14
N LEU A 193 -4.35 12.66 -3.45
CA LEU A 193 -4.67 13.70 -4.42
C LEU A 193 -6.17 14.00 -4.43
N LEU A 194 -7.02 12.97 -4.32
CA LEU A 194 -8.48 13.12 -4.25
C LEU A 194 -8.93 13.88 -2.97
N VAL A 195 -8.19 13.71 -1.88
CA VAL A 195 -8.49 14.40 -0.61
C VAL A 195 -7.96 15.84 -0.60
N LEU A 196 -6.94 16.14 -1.42
CA LEU A 196 -6.34 17.48 -1.50
C LEU A 196 -7.15 18.45 -2.38
N ILE A 197 -7.92 17.95 -3.34
CA ILE A 197 -8.77 18.71 -4.25
C ILE A 197 -10.14 18.91 -3.64
#